data_c7c54d7bff840612afa4a7242d7abc43
#
_entry.id   c7c54d7bff840612afa4a7242d7abc43
#
_cell.length_a   1.000
_cell.length_b   1.000
_cell.length_c   1.000
_cell.angle_alpha   90.00
_cell.angle_beta   90.00
_cell.angle_gamma   90.00
#
_symmetry.space_group_name_H-M   'P 1'
#
loop_
_entity.id
_entity.type
_entity.pdbx_description
1 polymer ?
#
loop_
_entity_poly.entity_id
_entity_poly.type
_entity_poly.pdbx_seq_one_letter_code
_entity_poly.pdbx_strand_id
1 'polypeptide(L)'
;MIAKMSKYNFVLYAAQSDDFVARLRELGLVDITTTGWEPSEEDRQLILDIEALQKAEDYLARWKEDEAHASLKGEPYGSGLEAYEAYQQAQQQAAALNTEIARLEKLAEELRPWGEFDPKKNAELAAQGILLHYLSTSSSTFDKELPTWAEQYTIAEINRTASTVWFVVVAKPGEEISIDAQEMKAPQMDCTEAERRIAEQEAELKELDKCFARVVATEPEMKVYAALMKEQLQSDRVKATASTAAEGTLLVMEAWAEKETSEAVDKLLEEYPNVVYLKGDPTPEDNTPVKLKNNRFARIFEMVGDMYARPKYGTLDLTPFFAPFYMLFFGICLNDAGYGLILLIAGIAMLMKFKTGMMNRAAWFATMCALSTTLFGGFCGSFFGLSLGEFFPGVKFFDFQGQFFSWALAIGMIQILFGLALNVYMTIRCFGVKYCYSNLGWLIVLLAGSLAAGLPMMNEKWVIPGFTASSPAFFAAIGVGMALMLLLNTPGKFHNPLLNIGSGLWNLYNNITGLLSDVLSYIRLFAIGLSGGVLALVFNSLAEGFVPEGSGIVVRILVMLPILLIGHGINLFMSTISSFVHPMRLTFVEFYKNAGFEMASRNFEPLKNENDNE
;
A
#
# COMPACT_ATOMS: atom_id res chain seq x y z
N MET A 1 20.82 9.40 -8.09
CA MET A 1 21.48 10.69 -7.70
C MET A 1 20.41 11.74 -7.43
N ILE A 2 20.69 12.69 -6.53
CA ILE A 2 19.78 13.81 -6.25
C ILE A 2 19.99 14.89 -7.33
N ALA A 3 18.90 15.41 -7.91
CA ALA A 3 18.96 16.51 -8.87
C ALA A 3 19.42 17.79 -8.16
N LYS A 4 20.24 18.59 -8.84
CA LYS A 4 20.66 19.88 -8.31
C LYS A 4 19.52 20.87 -8.45
N MET A 5 19.21 21.60 -7.36
CA MET A 5 18.15 22.59 -7.30
C MET A 5 18.70 24.00 -7.33
N SER A 6 17.92 24.94 -7.85
CA SER A 6 18.11 26.37 -7.75
C SER A 6 16.96 26.96 -6.94
N LYS A 7 17.28 27.87 -6.01
CA LYS A 7 16.31 28.59 -5.20
C LYS A 7 15.90 29.85 -5.92
N TYR A 8 14.60 30.13 -5.94
CA TYR A 8 14.02 31.36 -6.46
C TYR A 8 13.17 32.01 -5.36
N ASN A 9 13.37 33.28 -5.13
CA ASN A 9 12.48 34.09 -4.32
C ASN A 9 11.81 35.12 -5.24
N PHE A 10 10.50 34.95 -5.47
CA PHE A 10 9.71 35.84 -6.30
C PHE A 10 9.04 36.90 -5.47
N VAL A 11 9.09 38.15 -5.93
CA VAL A 11 8.35 39.28 -5.38
C VAL A 11 7.49 39.86 -6.49
N LEU A 12 6.18 39.84 -6.31
CA LEU A 12 5.21 40.28 -7.33
C LEU A 12 4.01 40.98 -6.69
N TYR A 13 3.26 41.71 -7.51
CA TYR A 13 2.00 42.32 -7.07
C TYR A 13 0.92 41.25 -6.87
N ALA A 14 0.16 41.36 -5.77
CA ALA A 14 -0.92 40.43 -5.44
C ALA A 14 -1.95 40.30 -6.58
N ALA A 15 -2.23 41.38 -7.31
CA ALA A 15 -3.16 41.37 -8.45
C ALA A 15 -2.68 40.55 -9.65
N GLN A 16 -1.38 40.22 -9.75
CA GLN A 16 -0.80 39.47 -10.86
C GLN A 16 -0.48 38.00 -10.47
N SER A 17 -0.78 37.64 -9.22
CA SER A 17 -0.39 36.31 -8.68
C SER A 17 -1.06 35.16 -9.44
N ASP A 18 -2.32 35.30 -9.84
CA ASP A 18 -3.07 34.23 -10.49
C ASP A 18 -2.53 33.91 -11.89
N ASP A 19 -2.29 34.94 -12.68
CA ASP A 19 -1.71 34.78 -14.02
C ASP A 19 -0.31 34.21 -13.96
N PHE A 20 0.52 34.70 -13.03
CA PHE A 20 1.89 34.21 -12.84
C PHE A 20 1.92 32.75 -12.37
N VAL A 21 1.10 32.36 -11.39
CA VAL A 21 1.01 30.97 -10.91
C VAL A 21 0.46 30.06 -12.00
N ALA A 22 -0.51 30.51 -12.79
CA ALA A 22 -1.02 29.74 -13.93
C ALA A 22 0.08 29.46 -14.97
N ARG A 23 0.92 30.46 -15.29
CA ARG A 23 2.03 30.28 -16.22
C ARG A 23 3.15 29.39 -15.65
N LEU A 24 3.44 29.47 -14.37
CA LEU A 24 4.36 28.54 -13.70
C LEU A 24 3.85 27.11 -13.76
N ARG A 25 2.52 26.93 -13.66
CA ARG A 25 1.86 25.62 -13.78
C ARG A 25 1.93 25.07 -15.20
N GLU A 26 1.68 25.90 -16.22
CA GLU A 26 1.86 25.52 -17.63
C GLU A 26 3.30 25.09 -17.91
N LEU A 27 4.29 25.76 -17.32
CA LEU A 27 5.70 25.38 -17.45
C LEU A 27 6.01 24.02 -16.78
N GLY A 28 5.35 23.71 -15.66
CA GLY A 28 5.45 22.42 -14.98
C GLY A 28 6.80 22.10 -14.32
N LEU A 29 7.65 23.10 -14.12
CA LEU A 29 9.07 22.93 -13.70
C LEU A 29 9.39 23.52 -12.32
N VAL A 30 8.48 24.26 -11.72
CA VAL A 30 8.71 25.03 -10.49
C VAL A 30 7.85 24.47 -9.36
N ASP A 31 8.49 24.20 -8.23
CA ASP A 31 7.86 23.83 -6.98
C ASP A 31 7.84 25.04 -6.03
N ILE A 32 6.68 25.47 -5.60
CA ILE A 32 6.51 26.58 -4.66
C ILE A 32 6.42 26.04 -3.24
N THR A 33 7.15 26.67 -2.32
CA THR A 33 7.14 26.28 -0.91
C THR A 33 5.82 26.66 -0.27
N THR A 34 5.03 25.67 0.12
CA THR A 34 3.73 25.83 0.78
C THR A 34 3.73 25.30 2.22
N THR A 35 4.87 25.38 2.89
CA THR A 35 5.04 24.90 4.27
C THR A 35 4.24 25.76 5.24
N GLY A 36 3.48 25.13 6.16
CA GLY A 36 2.66 25.86 7.15
C GLY A 36 1.30 26.30 6.64
N TRP A 37 0.85 25.78 5.49
CA TRP A 37 -0.52 26.03 5.02
C TRP A 37 -1.56 25.45 5.97
N GLU A 38 -2.51 26.29 6.36
CA GLU A 38 -3.70 25.90 7.09
C GLU A 38 -4.91 26.18 6.19
N PRO A 39 -5.70 25.14 5.83
CA PRO A 39 -6.84 25.32 4.94
C PRO A 39 -7.92 26.19 5.58
N SER A 40 -8.42 27.17 4.83
CA SER A 40 -9.60 27.95 5.16
C SER A 40 -10.87 27.08 5.16
N GLU A 41 -12.01 27.61 5.59
CA GLU A 41 -13.28 26.88 5.48
C GLU A 41 -13.66 26.59 4.02
N GLU A 42 -13.36 27.51 3.10
CA GLU A 42 -13.58 27.33 1.66
C GLU A 42 -12.65 26.27 1.09
N ASP A 43 -11.38 26.25 1.48
CA ASP A 43 -10.43 25.21 1.07
C ASP A 43 -10.84 23.82 1.58
N ARG A 44 -11.35 23.74 2.82
CA ARG A 44 -11.83 22.47 3.39
C ARG A 44 -13.02 21.93 2.61
N GLN A 45 -13.95 22.81 2.24
CA GLN A 45 -15.09 22.40 1.43
C GLN A 45 -14.62 21.93 0.05
N LEU A 46 -13.71 22.65 -0.58
CA LEU A 46 -13.13 22.27 -1.87
C LEU A 46 -12.40 20.93 -1.81
N ILE A 47 -11.66 20.64 -0.73
CA ILE A 47 -11.03 19.34 -0.50
C ILE A 47 -12.09 18.23 -0.41
N LEU A 48 -13.17 18.45 0.34
CA LEU A 48 -14.24 17.47 0.47
C LEU A 48 -14.94 17.21 -0.88
N ASP A 49 -15.14 18.25 -1.66
CA ASP A 49 -15.77 18.14 -2.98
C ASP A 49 -14.86 17.38 -3.97
N ILE A 50 -13.54 17.61 -3.94
CA ILE A 50 -12.56 16.86 -4.73
C ILE A 50 -12.56 15.37 -4.32
N GLU A 51 -12.56 15.08 -3.02
CA GLU A 51 -12.63 13.68 -2.55
C GLU A 51 -13.93 12.99 -2.94
N ALA A 52 -15.05 13.72 -2.87
CA ALA A 52 -16.36 13.19 -3.26
C ALA A 52 -16.41 12.92 -4.78
N LEU A 53 -15.81 13.79 -5.58
CA LEU A 53 -15.71 13.60 -7.02
C LEU A 53 -14.83 12.39 -7.38
N GLN A 54 -13.70 12.19 -6.70
CA GLN A 54 -12.87 10.99 -6.90
C GLN A 54 -13.62 9.70 -6.55
N LYS A 55 -14.40 9.69 -5.45
CA LYS A 55 -15.25 8.55 -5.11
C LYS A 55 -16.33 8.29 -6.16
N ALA A 56 -16.85 9.36 -6.77
CA ALA A 56 -17.80 9.24 -7.87
C ALA A 56 -17.16 8.60 -9.11
N GLU A 57 -15.95 9.02 -9.49
CA GLU A 57 -15.19 8.43 -10.60
C GLU A 57 -14.90 6.94 -10.36
N ASP A 58 -14.47 6.56 -9.16
CA ASP A 58 -14.23 5.17 -8.78
C ASP A 58 -15.50 4.31 -8.81
N TYR A 59 -16.65 4.88 -8.41
CA TYR A 59 -17.95 4.21 -8.48
C TYR A 59 -18.36 3.97 -9.94
N LEU A 60 -18.26 5.01 -10.77
CA LEU A 60 -18.63 4.95 -12.18
C LEU A 60 -17.73 3.98 -12.98
N ALA A 61 -16.45 3.90 -12.65
CA ALA A 61 -15.53 2.93 -13.24
C ALA A 61 -15.98 1.49 -12.97
N ARG A 62 -16.36 1.17 -11.72
CA ARG A 62 -16.90 -0.15 -11.34
C ARG A 62 -18.26 -0.41 -11.99
N TRP A 63 -19.13 0.59 -12.00
CA TRP A 63 -20.46 0.49 -12.63
C TRP A 63 -20.37 0.15 -14.12
N LYS A 64 -19.37 0.71 -14.81
CA LYS A 64 -19.10 0.45 -16.24
C LYS A 64 -18.55 -0.96 -16.51
N GLU A 65 -17.84 -1.56 -15.54
CA GLU A 65 -17.29 -2.92 -15.66
C GLU A 65 -18.35 -4.02 -15.50
N ASP A 66 -19.53 -3.69 -14.95
CA ASP A 66 -20.63 -4.64 -14.80
C ASP A 66 -21.26 -4.98 -16.15
N GLU A 67 -21.35 -6.27 -16.45
CA GLU A 67 -21.94 -6.80 -17.71
C GLU A 67 -23.39 -6.32 -17.94
N ALA A 68 -24.16 -6.09 -16.85
CA ALA A 68 -25.51 -5.59 -16.91
C ALA A 68 -25.61 -4.18 -17.51
N HIS A 69 -24.60 -3.36 -17.30
CA HIS A 69 -24.58 -1.95 -17.71
C HIS A 69 -23.77 -1.69 -18.99
N ALA A 70 -22.96 -2.65 -19.44
CA ALA A 70 -22.05 -2.51 -20.59
C ALA A 70 -22.73 -2.13 -21.91
N SER A 71 -24.03 -2.42 -22.04
CA SER A 71 -24.83 -2.10 -23.25
C SER A 71 -25.51 -0.73 -23.20
N LEU A 72 -25.56 -0.07 -22.03
CA LEU A 72 -26.23 1.21 -21.85
C LEU A 72 -25.37 2.34 -22.40
N LYS A 73 -25.96 3.15 -23.29
CA LYS A 73 -25.36 4.35 -23.85
C LYS A 73 -26.22 5.55 -23.48
N GLY A 74 -25.58 6.61 -22.99
CA GLY A 74 -26.24 7.88 -22.68
C GLY A 74 -25.71 9.02 -23.55
N GLU A 75 -26.51 10.04 -23.77
CA GLU A 75 -26.03 11.30 -24.31
C GLU A 75 -25.28 12.06 -23.20
N PRO A 76 -24.07 12.61 -23.46
CA PRO A 76 -23.29 13.31 -22.43
C PRO A 76 -24.02 14.58 -21.95
N TYR A 77 -23.74 14.99 -20.73
CA TYR A 77 -24.14 16.28 -20.18
C TYR A 77 -23.32 17.42 -20.81
N GLY A 78 -23.77 18.65 -20.68
CA GLY A 78 -23.09 19.82 -21.25
C GLY A 78 -21.80 20.21 -20.53
N SER A 79 -21.64 19.83 -19.25
CA SER A 79 -20.46 20.13 -18.44
C SER A 79 -20.18 19.06 -17.38
N GLY A 80 -18.94 19.01 -16.90
CA GLY A 80 -18.55 18.12 -15.81
C GLY A 80 -19.27 18.41 -14.49
N LEU A 81 -19.59 19.68 -14.20
CA LEU A 81 -20.36 20.07 -13.03
C LEU A 81 -21.80 19.52 -13.09
N GLU A 82 -22.50 19.72 -14.22
CA GLU A 82 -23.86 19.18 -14.41
C GLU A 82 -23.89 17.66 -14.27
N ALA A 83 -22.88 16.97 -14.81
CA ALA A 83 -22.74 15.53 -14.68
C ALA A 83 -22.54 15.09 -13.23
N TYR A 84 -21.74 15.83 -12.48
CA TYR A 84 -21.49 15.54 -11.07
C TYR A 84 -22.72 15.79 -10.20
N GLU A 85 -23.43 16.88 -10.41
CA GLU A 85 -24.70 17.16 -9.71
C GLU A 85 -25.76 16.09 -10.02
N ALA A 86 -25.88 15.70 -11.29
CA ALA A 86 -26.77 14.62 -11.71
C ALA A 86 -26.40 13.29 -11.06
N TYR A 87 -25.10 12.98 -10.94
CA TYR A 87 -24.61 11.80 -10.23
C TYR A 87 -25.00 11.82 -8.76
N GLN A 88 -24.78 12.94 -8.05
CA GLN A 88 -25.13 13.05 -6.63
C GLN A 88 -26.63 12.84 -6.40
N GLN A 89 -27.46 13.44 -7.23
CA GLN A 89 -28.92 13.26 -7.15
C GLN A 89 -29.32 11.81 -7.42
N ALA A 90 -28.79 11.20 -8.49
CA ALA A 90 -29.08 9.82 -8.84
C ALA A 90 -28.62 8.84 -7.74
N GLN A 91 -27.45 9.08 -7.14
CA GLN A 91 -26.95 8.25 -6.04
C GLN A 91 -27.81 8.34 -4.78
N GLN A 92 -28.25 9.55 -4.43
CA GLN A 92 -29.18 9.73 -3.28
C GLN A 92 -30.50 9.04 -3.53
N GLN A 93 -31.07 9.16 -4.72
CA GLN A 93 -32.30 8.48 -5.11
C GLN A 93 -32.14 6.96 -5.12
N ALA A 94 -31.06 6.45 -5.69
CA ALA A 94 -30.76 5.01 -5.69
C ALA A 94 -30.60 4.44 -4.27
N ALA A 95 -29.93 5.17 -3.37
CA ALA A 95 -29.80 4.77 -1.98
C ALA A 95 -31.15 4.73 -1.24
N ALA A 96 -32.02 5.71 -1.50
CA ALA A 96 -33.37 5.75 -0.92
C ALA A 96 -34.24 4.61 -1.43
N LEU A 97 -34.22 4.36 -2.76
CA LEU A 97 -34.94 3.25 -3.38
C LEU A 97 -34.46 1.89 -2.86
N ASN A 98 -33.16 1.66 -2.81
CA ASN A 98 -32.60 0.41 -2.28
C ASN A 98 -33.00 0.16 -0.81
N THR A 99 -33.04 1.21 0.00
CA THR A 99 -33.48 1.12 1.40
C THR A 99 -34.96 0.74 1.49
N GLU A 100 -35.79 1.34 0.63
CA GLU A 100 -37.23 1.05 0.59
C GLU A 100 -37.51 -0.34 -0.01
N ILE A 101 -36.78 -0.77 -1.04
CA ILE A 101 -36.87 -2.13 -1.59
C ILE A 101 -36.55 -3.14 -0.49
N ALA A 102 -35.41 -2.99 0.21
CA ALA A 102 -35.03 -3.90 1.28
C ALA A 102 -36.08 -3.95 2.42
N ARG A 103 -36.71 -2.80 2.73
CA ARG A 103 -37.82 -2.74 3.69
C ARG A 103 -39.05 -3.49 3.21
N LEU A 104 -39.39 -3.33 1.93
CA LEU A 104 -40.54 -3.99 1.30
C LEU A 104 -40.30 -5.49 1.14
N GLU A 105 -39.09 -5.91 0.76
CA GLU A 105 -38.71 -7.33 0.69
C GLU A 105 -38.89 -8.04 2.04
N LYS A 106 -38.39 -7.42 3.11
CA LYS A 106 -38.59 -7.95 4.46
C LYS A 106 -40.06 -8.02 4.85
N LEU A 107 -40.82 -6.98 4.49
CA LEU A 107 -42.26 -6.96 4.72
C LEU A 107 -42.97 -8.04 3.90
N ALA A 108 -42.59 -8.25 2.64
CA ALA A 108 -43.17 -9.30 1.79
C ALA A 108 -42.87 -10.70 2.35
N GLU A 109 -41.66 -10.93 2.90
CA GLU A 109 -41.36 -12.19 3.60
C GLU A 109 -42.22 -12.41 4.84
N GLU A 110 -42.50 -11.36 5.63
CA GLU A 110 -43.39 -11.40 6.81
C GLU A 110 -44.86 -11.63 6.42
N LEU A 111 -45.27 -11.10 5.26
CA LEU A 111 -46.65 -11.22 4.74
C LEU A 111 -46.89 -12.53 4.00
N ARG A 112 -45.91 -13.14 3.39
CA ARG A 112 -46.01 -14.36 2.58
C ARG A 112 -46.76 -15.51 3.25
N PRO A 113 -46.62 -15.79 4.57
CA PRO A 113 -47.37 -16.83 5.25
C PRO A 113 -48.87 -16.55 5.35
N TRP A 114 -49.29 -15.29 5.28
CA TRP A 114 -50.71 -14.88 5.43
C TRP A 114 -51.51 -15.02 4.14
N GLY A 115 -50.84 -15.24 2.97
CA GLY A 115 -51.50 -15.39 1.68
C GLY A 115 -52.12 -14.10 1.13
N GLU A 116 -53.04 -14.25 0.21
CA GLU A 116 -53.79 -13.11 -0.38
C GLU A 116 -54.96 -12.71 0.53
N PHE A 117 -55.00 -11.45 0.94
CA PHE A 117 -56.09 -10.90 1.72
C PHE A 117 -56.29 -9.41 1.37
N ASP A 118 -57.52 -8.91 1.60
CA ASP A 118 -57.86 -7.51 1.38
C ASP A 118 -57.86 -6.74 2.71
N PRO A 119 -56.86 -5.85 2.94
CA PRO A 119 -56.80 -5.07 4.20
C PRO A 119 -58.05 -4.22 4.46
N LYS A 120 -58.80 -3.84 3.42
CA LYS A 120 -60.03 -3.06 3.57
C LYS A 120 -61.13 -3.88 4.24
N LYS A 121 -61.22 -5.17 3.97
CA LYS A 121 -62.16 -6.08 4.63
C LYS A 121 -61.87 -6.22 6.13
N ASN A 122 -60.60 -6.19 6.54
CA ASN A 122 -60.25 -6.17 7.96
C ASN A 122 -60.77 -4.92 8.66
N ALA A 123 -60.67 -3.76 8.01
CA ALA A 123 -61.22 -2.51 8.55
C ALA A 123 -62.76 -2.54 8.58
N GLU A 124 -63.43 -3.12 7.59
CA GLU A 124 -64.89 -3.30 7.57
C GLU A 124 -65.37 -4.25 8.66
N LEU A 125 -64.66 -5.36 8.91
CA LEU A 125 -64.95 -6.30 10.00
C LEU A 125 -64.74 -5.64 11.37
N ALA A 126 -63.70 -4.87 11.55
CA ALA A 126 -63.45 -4.10 12.76
C ALA A 126 -64.58 -3.07 13.02
N ALA A 127 -65.11 -2.41 11.99
CA ALA A 127 -66.25 -1.49 12.07
C ALA A 127 -67.55 -2.20 12.47
N GLN A 128 -67.67 -3.49 12.15
CA GLN A 128 -68.81 -4.35 12.55
C GLN A 128 -68.63 -4.98 13.95
N GLY A 129 -67.54 -4.66 14.65
CA GLY A 129 -67.25 -5.18 15.97
C GLY A 129 -66.60 -6.57 15.97
N ILE A 130 -65.91 -6.93 14.92
CA ILE A 130 -65.14 -8.16 14.78
C ILE A 130 -63.67 -7.79 14.70
N LEU A 131 -62.87 -8.15 15.70
CA LEU A 131 -61.42 -7.96 15.70
C LEU A 131 -60.72 -9.27 15.33
N LEU A 132 -59.76 -9.17 14.41
CA LEU A 132 -58.90 -10.27 13.99
C LEU A 132 -57.53 -10.13 14.63
N HIS A 133 -57.14 -11.11 15.45
CA HIS A 133 -55.81 -11.21 16.03
C HIS A 133 -54.98 -12.22 15.23
N TYR A 134 -53.83 -11.77 14.78
CA TYR A 134 -52.91 -12.53 13.95
C TYR A 134 -51.84 -13.18 14.84
N LEU A 135 -51.84 -14.51 14.90
CA LEU A 135 -51.01 -15.26 15.84
C LEU A 135 -50.14 -16.29 15.08
N SER A 136 -48.98 -16.54 15.63
CA SER A 136 -48.12 -17.62 15.17
C SER A 136 -47.55 -18.43 16.33
N THR A 137 -47.47 -19.74 16.16
CA THR A 137 -46.92 -20.66 17.17
C THR A 137 -46.23 -21.85 16.51
N SER A 138 -45.53 -22.68 17.30
CA SER A 138 -44.93 -23.91 16.77
C SER A 138 -46.02 -24.93 16.39
N SER A 139 -45.78 -25.71 15.32
CA SER A 139 -46.74 -26.73 14.86
C SER A 139 -47.10 -27.73 15.97
N SER A 140 -46.15 -28.11 16.82
CA SER A 140 -46.38 -29.01 17.95
C SER A 140 -47.23 -28.45 19.05
N THR A 141 -47.08 -27.15 19.35
CA THR A 141 -47.90 -26.43 20.35
C THR A 141 -49.31 -26.21 19.83
N PHE A 142 -49.46 -25.85 18.56
CA PHE A 142 -50.73 -25.65 17.91
C PHE A 142 -51.60 -26.92 17.94
N ASP A 143 -51.03 -28.06 17.49
CA ASP A 143 -51.77 -29.34 17.43
C ASP A 143 -52.16 -29.82 18.83
N LYS A 144 -51.39 -29.55 19.86
CA LYS A 144 -51.66 -29.94 21.24
C LYS A 144 -52.75 -29.08 21.90
N GLU A 145 -52.69 -27.76 21.71
CA GLU A 145 -53.56 -26.82 22.41
C GLU A 145 -54.79 -26.40 21.59
N LEU A 146 -54.88 -26.72 20.30
CA LEU A 146 -55.97 -26.39 19.40
C LEU A 146 -57.36 -26.85 19.96
N PRO A 147 -57.53 -28.08 20.50
CA PRO A 147 -58.84 -28.48 21.06
C PRO A 147 -59.31 -27.59 22.18
N THR A 148 -58.42 -27.16 23.06
CA THR A 148 -58.70 -26.29 24.18
C THR A 148 -59.03 -24.85 23.73
N TRP A 149 -58.28 -24.33 22.76
CA TRP A 149 -58.52 -22.99 22.22
C TRP A 149 -59.78 -22.90 21.37
N ALA A 150 -60.14 -23.96 20.63
CA ALA A 150 -61.34 -24.00 19.79
C ALA A 150 -62.65 -24.05 20.60
N GLU A 151 -62.61 -24.45 21.88
CA GLU A 151 -63.75 -24.36 22.76
C GLU A 151 -64.08 -22.91 23.19
N GLN A 152 -63.09 -22.05 23.24
CA GLN A 152 -63.21 -20.69 23.73
C GLN A 152 -63.20 -19.63 22.59
N TYR A 153 -62.48 -19.86 21.53
CA TYR A 153 -62.26 -18.88 20.44
C TYR A 153 -62.58 -19.48 19.07
N THR A 154 -62.99 -18.64 18.15
CA THR A 154 -63.08 -19.03 16.73
C THR A 154 -61.71 -18.84 16.08
N ILE A 155 -61.09 -19.96 15.71
CA ILE A 155 -59.74 -20.01 15.16
C ILE A 155 -59.79 -20.41 13.69
N ALA A 156 -59.08 -19.70 12.84
CA ALA A 156 -58.87 -20.05 11.44
C ALA A 156 -57.37 -20.23 11.16
N GLU A 157 -56.98 -21.46 10.84
CA GLU A 157 -55.61 -21.74 10.36
C GLU A 157 -55.47 -21.16 8.96
N ILE A 158 -54.47 -20.33 8.73
CA ILE A 158 -54.18 -19.68 7.45
C ILE A 158 -53.10 -20.41 6.70
N ASN A 159 -52.00 -20.73 7.38
CA ASN A 159 -50.89 -21.39 6.74
C ASN A 159 -50.11 -22.24 7.76
N ARG A 160 -49.43 -23.27 7.24
CA ARG A 160 -48.66 -24.21 8.08
C ARG A 160 -47.37 -24.60 7.38
N THR A 161 -46.27 -24.49 8.10
CA THR A 161 -44.99 -25.10 7.71
C THR A 161 -44.67 -26.25 8.67
N ALA A 162 -43.57 -26.95 8.42
CA ALA A 162 -43.11 -28.04 9.29
C ALA A 162 -42.84 -27.60 10.74
N SER A 163 -42.52 -26.34 10.98
CA SER A 163 -42.13 -25.81 12.28
C SER A 163 -43.12 -24.81 12.88
N THR A 164 -43.91 -24.07 12.07
CA THR A 164 -44.71 -22.93 12.50
C THR A 164 -46.10 -22.94 11.86
N VAL A 165 -47.13 -22.57 12.62
CA VAL A 165 -48.50 -22.39 12.15
C VAL A 165 -48.88 -20.93 12.34
N TRP A 166 -49.46 -20.33 11.28
CA TRP A 166 -50.08 -19.00 11.30
C TRP A 166 -51.57 -19.13 11.29
N PHE A 167 -52.22 -18.50 12.24
CA PHE A 167 -53.67 -18.59 12.42
C PHE A 167 -54.23 -17.24 12.88
N VAL A 168 -55.50 -17.06 12.65
CA VAL A 168 -56.24 -15.88 13.06
C VAL A 168 -57.29 -16.28 14.09
N VAL A 169 -57.40 -15.46 15.14
CA VAL A 169 -58.40 -15.59 16.17
C VAL A 169 -59.39 -14.44 16.03
N VAL A 170 -60.67 -14.79 16.01
CA VAL A 170 -61.78 -13.82 15.96
C VAL A 170 -62.22 -13.50 17.36
N ALA A 171 -62.15 -12.22 17.76
CA ALA A 171 -62.55 -11.74 19.06
C ALA A 171 -63.50 -10.53 18.99
N LYS A 172 -64.24 -10.28 20.03
CA LYS A 172 -65.04 -9.07 20.17
C LYS A 172 -64.22 -7.92 20.77
N PRO A 173 -64.55 -6.67 20.49
CA PRO A 173 -63.83 -5.53 21.05
C PRO A 173 -63.86 -5.57 22.61
N GLY A 174 -62.66 -5.56 23.22
CA GLY A 174 -62.47 -5.61 24.66
C GLY A 174 -62.30 -7.01 25.27
N GLU A 175 -62.28 -8.05 24.48
CA GLU A 175 -61.99 -9.42 24.92
C GLU A 175 -60.45 -9.65 24.88
N GLU A 176 -59.87 -9.94 26.08
CA GLU A 176 -58.44 -10.27 26.16
C GLU A 176 -58.21 -11.74 25.74
N ILE A 177 -57.35 -11.95 24.77
CA ILE A 177 -56.99 -13.28 24.28
C ILE A 177 -55.90 -13.84 25.16
N SER A 178 -56.17 -14.95 25.84
CA SER A 178 -55.20 -15.69 26.64
C SER A 178 -54.74 -16.96 25.91
N ILE A 179 -53.98 -16.76 24.83
CA ILE A 179 -53.38 -17.84 24.01
C ILE A 179 -51.88 -17.70 24.11
N ASP A 180 -51.17 -18.79 24.39
CA ASP A 180 -49.68 -18.83 24.39
C ASP A 180 -49.15 -18.93 22.96
N ALA A 181 -49.21 -17.80 22.26
CA ALA A 181 -48.74 -17.65 20.90
C ALA A 181 -48.19 -16.24 20.67
N GLN A 182 -47.31 -16.10 19.73
CA GLN A 182 -46.76 -14.79 19.38
C GLN A 182 -47.77 -13.98 18.58
N GLU A 183 -48.25 -12.86 19.16
CA GLU A 183 -49.12 -11.95 18.45
C GLU A 183 -48.32 -11.11 17.45
N MET A 184 -48.75 -11.10 16.20
CA MET A 184 -48.19 -10.33 15.12
C MET A 184 -49.06 -9.12 14.81
N LYS A 185 -48.48 -8.05 14.34
CA LYS A 185 -49.24 -6.86 13.90
C LYS A 185 -50.12 -7.24 12.71
N ALA A 186 -51.38 -6.75 12.73
CA ALA A 186 -52.29 -6.92 11.61
C ALA A 186 -51.61 -6.43 10.29
N PRO A 187 -51.59 -7.24 9.26
CA PRO A 187 -51.01 -6.86 8.00
C PRO A 187 -51.72 -5.64 7.42
N GLN A 188 -50.93 -4.61 7.02
CA GLN A 188 -51.50 -3.38 6.45
C GLN A 188 -51.62 -3.41 4.94
N MET A 189 -50.94 -4.35 4.29
CA MET A 189 -50.99 -4.57 2.83
C MET A 189 -50.88 -6.06 2.52
N ASP A 190 -51.28 -6.43 1.32
CA ASP A 190 -51.14 -7.77 0.78
C ASP A 190 -49.73 -8.03 0.27
N CYS A 191 -49.29 -9.30 0.24
CA CYS A 191 -48.01 -9.72 -0.31
C CYS A 191 -47.87 -9.31 -1.76
N THR A 192 -48.91 -9.47 -2.58
CA THR A 192 -48.94 -9.10 -4.00
C THR A 192 -48.78 -7.59 -4.20
N GLU A 193 -49.34 -6.77 -3.32
CA GLU A 193 -49.14 -5.31 -3.35
C GLU A 193 -47.73 -4.91 -2.96
N ALA A 194 -47.11 -5.62 -2.00
CA ALA A 194 -45.73 -5.41 -1.64
C ALA A 194 -44.77 -5.77 -2.81
N GLU A 195 -44.98 -6.92 -3.43
CA GLU A 195 -44.21 -7.37 -4.60
C GLU A 195 -44.39 -6.41 -5.80
N ARG A 196 -45.61 -5.89 -6.02
CA ARG A 196 -45.87 -4.89 -7.04
C ARG A 196 -45.08 -3.60 -6.79
N ARG A 197 -45.02 -3.11 -5.55
CA ARG A 197 -44.27 -1.91 -5.19
C ARG A 197 -42.77 -2.12 -5.32
N ILE A 198 -42.27 -3.31 -4.98
CA ILE A 198 -40.87 -3.68 -5.22
C ILE A 198 -40.57 -3.58 -6.70
N ALA A 199 -41.39 -4.19 -7.56
CA ALA A 199 -41.19 -4.15 -9.01
C ALA A 199 -41.27 -2.73 -9.58
N GLU A 200 -42.13 -1.85 -9.05
CA GLU A 200 -42.20 -0.44 -9.42
C GLU A 200 -40.91 0.30 -9.05
N GLN A 201 -40.39 0.08 -7.84
CA GLN A 201 -39.14 0.73 -7.41
C GLN A 201 -37.89 0.18 -8.10
N GLU A 202 -37.85 -1.12 -8.40
CA GLU A 202 -36.81 -1.70 -9.26
C GLU A 202 -36.83 -1.12 -10.68
N ALA A 203 -38.03 -0.82 -11.21
CA ALA A 203 -38.15 -0.16 -12.51
C ALA A 203 -37.64 1.29 -12.46
N GLU A 204 -37.92 2.02 -11.37
CA GLU A 204 -37.35 3.35 -11.13
C GLU A 204 -35.81 3.29 -11.00
N LEU A 205 -35.27 2.28 -10.31
CA LEU A 205 -33.84 2.07 -10.19
C LEU A 205 -33.19 1.88 -11.58
N LYS A 206 -33.82 1.08 -12.45
CA LYS A 206 -33.36 0.89 -13.84
C LYS A 206 -33.43 2.17 -14.70
N GLU A 207 -34.34 3.09 -14.41
CA GLU A 207 -34.35 4.41 -15.05
C GLU A 207 -33.15 5.26 -14.60
N LEU A 208 -32.72 5.14 -13.32
CA LEU A 208 -31.49 5.81 -12.84
C LEU A 208 -30.23 5.28 -13.54
N ASP A 209 -30.20 4.02 -13.96
CA ASP A 209 -29.08 3.47 -14.74
C ASP A 209 -28.87 4.24 -16.05
N LYS A 210 -29.92 4.78 -16.65
CA LYS A 210 -29.79 5.66 -17.83
C LYS A 210 -29.12 6.99 -17.46
N CYS A 211 -29.39 7.51 -16.24
CA CYS A 211 -28.70 8.69 -15.74
C CYS A 211 -27.20 8.39 -15.52
N PHE A 212 -26.86 7.27 -14.89
CA PHE A 212 -25.47 6.85 -14.71
C PHE A 212 -24.77 6.62 -16.07
N ALA A 213 -25.44 6.05 -17.05
CA ALA A 213 -24.89 5.89 -18.41
C ALA A 213 -24.55 7.24 -19.07
N ARG A 214 -25.38 8.27 -18.85
CA ARG A 214 -25.11 9.65 -19.33
C ARG A 214 -23.92 10.27 -18.59
N VAL A 215 -23.84 10.09 -17.28
CA VAL A 215 -22.71 10.57 -16.47
C VAL A 215 -21.40 9.89 -16.92
N VAL A 216 -21.41 8.58 -17.16
CA VAL A 216 -20.24 7.84 -17.70
C VAL A 216 -19.85 8.36 -19.09
N ALA A 217 -20.81 8.72 -19.94
CA ALA A 217 -20.50 9.34 -21.23
C ALA A 217 -19.83 10.72 -21.10
N THR A 218 -20.00 11.40 -19.96
CA THR A 218 -19.41 12.71 -19.64
C THR A 218 -18.12 12.57 -18.78
N GLU A 219 -17.56 11.36 -18.64
CA GLU A 219 -16.34 11.12 -17.84
C GLU A 219 -15.17 12.06 -18.20
N PRO A 220 -14.87 12.36 -19.48
CA PRO A 220 -13.79 13.29 -19.84
C PRO A 220 -13.99 14.70 -19.29
N GLU A 221 -15.20 15.24 -19.36
CA GLU A 221 -15.54 16.58 -18.85
C GLU A 221 -15.54 16.62 -17.32
N MET A 222 -15.91 15.51 -16.65
CA MET A 222 -15.79 15.39 -15.20
C MET A 222 -14.32 15.41 -14.74
N LYS A 223 -13.43 14.73 -15.45
CA LYS A 223 -12.00 14.77 -15.17
C LYS A 223 -11.42 16.18 -15.35
N VAL A 224 -11.84 16.91 -16.39
CA VAL A 224 -11.45 18.31 -16.57
C VAL A 224 -11.95 19.17 -15.40
N TYR A 225 -13.19 18.95 -14.96
CA TYR A 225 -13.74 19.66 -13.81
C TYR A 225 -12.97 19.36 -12.52
N ALA A 226 -12.64 18.10 -12.27
CA ALA A 226 -11.81 17.67 -11.15
C ALA A 226 -10.41 18.31 -11.18
N ALA A 227 -9.80 18.38 -12.36
CA ALA A 227 -8.51 19.04 -12.57
C ALA A 227 -8.58 20.53 -12.24
N LEU A 228 -9.61 21.25 -12.69
CA LEU A 228 -9.81 22.66 -12.38
C LEU A 228 -9.97 22.92 -10.88
N MET A 229 -10.74 22.09 -10.17
CA MET A 229 -10.88 22.20 -8.71
C MET A 229 -9.55 22.00 -7.98
N LYS A 230 -8.76 21.01 -8.39
CA LYS A 230 -7.42 20.77 -7.83
C LYS A 230 -6.46 21.92 -8.13
N GLU A 231 -6.53 22.48 -9.33
CA GLU A 231 -5.73 23.64 -9.73
C GLU A 231 -6.09 24.89 -8.92
N GLN A 232 -7.37 25.10 -8.64
CA GLN A 232 -7.83 26.18 -7.77
C GLN A 232 -7.27 25.98 -6.36
N LEU A 233 -7.43 24.80 -5.77
CA LEU A 233 -6.90 24.50 -4.43
C LEU A 233 -5.38 24.73 -4.35
N GLN A 234 -4.62 24.33 -5.38
CA GLN A 234 -3.19 24.59 -5.45
C GLN A 234 -2.87 26.10 -5.49
N SER A 235 -3.64 26.88 -6.25
CA SER A 235 -3.49 28.33 -6.35
C SER A 235 -3.77 29.02 -5.02
N ASP A 236 -4.86 28.63 -4.35
CA ASP A 236 -5.25 29.18 -3.05
C ASP A 236 -4.22 28.82 -1.97
N ARG A 237 -3.71 27.59 -1.99
CA ARG A 237 -2.61 27.14 -1.14
C ARG A 237 -1.34 27.97 -1.33
N VAL A 238 -0.94 28.27 -2.56
CA VAL A 238 0.22 29.10 -2.87
C VAL A 238 0.02 30.53 -2.36
N LYS A 239 -1.15 31.12 -2.58
CA LYS A 239 -1.47 32.47 -2.10
C LYS A 239 -1.47 32.57 -0.57
N ALA A 240 -2.09 31.59 0.10
CA ALA A 240 -2.19 31.55 1.55
C ALA A 240 -0.83 31.41 2.25
N THR A 241 0.14 30.76 1.59
CA THR A 241 1.49 30.55 2.14
C THR A 241 2.49 31.63 1.73
N ALA A 242 2.16 32.46 0.75
CA ALA A 242 3.00 33.58 0.34
C ALA A 242 3.10 34.63 1.46
N SER A 243 4.32 35.06 1.74
CA SER A 243 4.53 36.17 2.70
C SER A 243 4.05 37.47 2.09
N THR A 244 3.20 38.20 2.81
CA THR A 244 2.71 39.53 2.39
C THR A 244 3.63 40.64 2.84
N ALA A 245 3.92 41.59 1.95
CA ALA A 245 4.69 42.78 2.23
C ALA A 245 3.92 44.03 1.75
N ALA A 246 4.32 45.20 2.22
CA ALA A 246 3.73 46.51 1.84
C ALA A 246 2.18 46.51 1.97
N GLU A 247 1.68 46.24 3.16
CA GLU A 247 0.23 46.22 3.48
C GLU A 247 -0.61 45.29 2.59
N GLY A 248 -0.01 44.14 2.16
CA GLY A 248 -0.70 43.13 1.35
C GLY A 248 -0.66 43.36 -0.16
N THR A 249 0.01 44.40 -0.63
CA THR A 249 0.12 44.70 -2.06
C THR A 249 1.17 43.85 -2.78
N LEU A 250 2.18 43.36 -2.06
CA LEU A 250 3.25 42.53 -2.57
C LEU A 250 3.19 41.13 -1.94
N LEU A 251 3.37 40.11 -2.78
CA LEU A 251 3.53 38.73 -2.38
C LEU A 251 4.97 38.28 -2.58
N VAL A 252 5.52 37.62 -1.57
CA VAL A 252 6.85 37.00 -1.63
C VAL A 252 6.67 35.50 -1.57
N MET A 253 7.13 34.80 -2.62
CA MET A 253 7.03 33.35 -2.75
C MET A 253 8.43 32.73 -2.85
N GLU A 254 8.69 31.68 -2.08
CA GLU A 254 9.88 30.85 -2.21
C GLU A 254 9.59 29.67 -3.13
N ALA A 255 10.43 29.48 -4.13
CA ALA A 255 10.24 28.44 -5.12
C ALA A 255 11.55 27.73 -5.47
N TRP A 256 11.43 26.54 -6.04
CA TRP A 256 12.54 25.67 -6.38
C TRP A 256 12.39 25.14 -7.80
N ALA A 257 13.49 25.09 -8.54
CA ALA A 257 13.54 24.47 -9.86
C ALA A 257 14.82 23.66 -10.02
N GLU A 258 14.79 22.65 -10.89
CA GLU A 258 16.00 21.93 -11.22
C GLU A 258 16.99 22.84 -11.94
N LYS A 259 18.27 22.73 -11.60
CA LYS A 259 19.32 23.57 -12.20
C LYS A 259 19.42 23.38 -13.71
N GLU A 260 19.11 22.17 -14.21
CA GLU A 260 19.14 21.86 -15.65
C GLU A 260 17.98 22.52 -16.42
N THR A 261 16.84 22.73 -15.78
CA THR A 261 15.65 23.34 -16.38
C THR A 261 15.48 24.82 -16.02
N SER A 262 16.40 25.36 -15.22
CA SER A 262 16.35 26.75 -14.75
C SER A 262 16.36 27.80 -15.88
N GLU A 263 16.97 27.48 -17.03
CA GLU A 263 16.95 28.38 -18.21
C GLU A 263 15.54 28.58 -18.77
N ALA A 264 14.67 27.57 -18.70
CA ALA A 264 13.28 27.71 -19.13
C ALA A 264 12.48 28.61 -18.17
N VAL A 265 12.77 28.52 -16.87
CA VAL A 265 12.19 29.41 -15.86
C VAL A 265 12.67 30.84 -16.04
N ASP A 266 13.96 31.02 -16.28
CA ASP A 266 14.55 32.34 -16.53
C ASP A 266 13.94 33.03 -17.78
N LYS A 267 13.68 32.28 -18.87
CA LYS A 267 12.99 32.78 -20.07
C LYS A 267 11.55 33.21 -19.78
N LEU A 268 10.82 32.43 -18.99
CA LEU A 268 9.46 32.81 -18.58
C LEU A 268 9.49 34.11 -17.75
N LEU A 269 10.47 34.28 -16.89
CA LEU A 269 10.62 35.50 -16.07
C LEU A 269 10.96 36.74 -16.90
N GLU A 270 11.59 36.60 -18.06
CA GLU A 270 11.78 37.71 -19.01
C GLU A 270 10.47 38.26 -19.58
N GLU A 271 9.41 37.43 -19.66
CA GLU A 271 8.06 37.83 -20.09
C GLU A 271 7.34 38.68 -19.01
N TYR A 272 7.79 38.62 -17.73
CA TYR A 272 7.18 39.27 -16.58
C TYR A 272 8.11 40.35 -15.97
N PRO A 273 8.28 41.51 -16.60
CA PRO A 273 9.21 42.56 -16.13
C PRO A 273 8.83 43.13 -14.75
N ASN A 274 7.59 42.94 -14.30
CA ASN A 274 7.09 43.42 -13.00
C ASN A 274 7.36 42.42 -11.86
N VAL A 275 7.86 41.20 -12.16
CA VAL A 275 8.23 40.22 -11.16
C VAL A 275 9.71 40.36 -10.85
N VAL A 276 10.02 40.76 -9.62
CA VAL A 276 11.42 40.79 -9.16
C VAL A 276 11.76 39.41 -8.59
N TYR A 277 12.89 38.87 -8.99
CA TYR A 277 13.33 37.56 -8.47
C TYR A 277 14.78 37.58 -8.02
N LEU A 278 15.07 36.77 -7.01
CA LEU A 278 16.42 36.48 -6.55
C LEU A 278 16.69 34.99 -6.77
N LYS A 279 17.70 34.67 -7.61
CA LYS A 279 18.15 33.30 -7.88
C LYS A 279 19.40 33.01 -7.06
N GLY A 280 19.42 31.88 -6.38
CA GLY A 280 20.55 31.43 -5.57
C GLY A 280 20.73 29.92 -5.57
N ASP A 281 21.87 29.47 -5.07
CA ASP A 281 22.07 28.04 -4.77
C ASP A 281 21.51 27.74 -3.37
N PRO A 282 20.98 26.51 -3.13
CA PRO A 282 20.47 26.09 -1.82
C PRO A 282 21.51 26.19 -0.72
N THR A 283 21.12 26.67 0.45
CA THR A 283 21.96 26.66 1.66
C THR A 283 21.65 25.42 2.50
N PRO A 284 22.56 24.96 3.40
CA PRO A 284 22.32 23.80 4.27
C PRO A 284 21.16 23.99 5.25
N GLU A 285 20.73 25.24 5.49
CA GLU A 285 19.63 25.60 6.39
C GLU A 285 18.27 25.59 5.66
N ASP A 286 18.27 25.62 4.33
CA ASP A 286 17.06 25.61 3.53
C ASP A 286 16.41 24.22 3.51
N ASN A 287 15.09 24.19 3.60
CA ASN A 287 14.28 22.96 3.40
C ASN A 287 14.15 22.64 1.89
N THR A 288 15.28 22.37 1.25
CA THR A 288 15.34 22.14 -0.20
C THR A 288 14.58 20.86 -0.58
N PRO A 289 13.62 20.92 -1.50
CA PRO A 289 12.91 19.74 -1.97
C PRO A 289 13.83 18.81 -2.76
N VAL A 290 13.53 17.52 -2.72
CA VAL A 290 14.39 16.50 -3.33
C VAL A 290 13.69 15.81 -4.49
N LYS A 291 14.39 15.77 -5.63
CA LYS A 291 14.04 14.96 -6.79
C LYS A 291 15.14 13.95 -7.08
N LEU A 292 14.77 12.68 -7.22
CA LEU A 292 15.71 11.61 -7.57
C LEU A 292 15.88 11.54 -9.10
N LYS A 293 17.14 11.42 -9.54
CA LYS A 293 17.50 11.24 -10.94
C LYS A 293 18.37 9.99 -11.07
N ASN A 294 17.71 8.84 -11.13
CA ASN A 294 18.35 7.54 -11.14
C ASN A 294 18.38 6.89 -12.52
N ASN A 295 19.33 5.95 -12.70
CA ASN A 295 19.40 5.11 -13.88
C ASN A 295 18.16 4.17 -13.93
N ARG A 296 17.94 3.53 -15.10
CA ARG A 296 16.74 2.67 -15.31
C ARG A 296 16.62 1.55 -14.28
N PHE A 297 17.73 0.94 -13.85
CA PHE A 297 17.72 -0.13 -12.85
C PHE A 297 17.36 0.40 -11.46
N ALA A 298 18.02 1.45 -10.97
CA ALA A 298 17.77 2.02 -9.66
C ALA A 298 16.34 2.59 -9.56
N ARG A 299 15.79 3.16 -10.66
CA ARG A 299 14.42 3.68 -10.71
C ARG A 299 13.35 2.63 -10.38
N ILE A 300 13.59 1.35 -10.72
CA ILE A 300 12.68 0.25 -10.38
C ILE A 300 12.57 0.09 -8.85
N PHE A 301 13.68 0.30 -8.14
CA PHE A 301 13.76 0.15 -6.68
C PHE A 301 13.46 1.44 -5.91
N GLU A 302 13.25 2.59 -6.59
CA GLU A 302 12.80 3.83 -5.96
C GLU A 302 11.49 3.64 -5.20
N MET A 303 10.59 2.78 -5.73
CA MET A 303 9.33 2.47 -5.06
C MET A 303 9.56 1.93 -3.64
N VAL A 304 10.59 1.12 -3.43
CA VAL A 304 10.96 0.62 -2.09
C VAL A 304 11.51 1.76 -1.23
N GLY A 305 12.39 2.62 -1.79
CA GLY A 305 12.93 3.78 -1.08
C GLY A 305 11.85 4.80 -0.69
N ASP A 306 10.91 5.08 -1.60
CA ASP A 306 9.79 6.00 -1.36
C ASP A 306 8.82 5.51 -0.26
N MET A 307 8.76 4.20 0.01
CA MET A 307 7.99 3.65 1.14
C MET A 307 8.53 4.05 2.51
N TYR A 308 9.79 4.45 2.59
CA TYR A 308 10.43 4.89 3.82
C TYR A 308 10.57 6.41 3.88
N ALA A 309 11.49 6.97 3.13
CA ALA A 309 11.69 8.40 2.95
C ALA A 309 12.73 8.65 1.84
N ARG A 310 12.69 9.85 1.26
CA ARG A 310 13.76 10.30 0.35
C ARG A 310 14.97 10.83 1.10
N PRO A 311 16.18 10.74 0.53
CA PRO A 311 17.39 11.26 1.15
C PRO A 311 17.40 12.79 1.18
N LYS A 312 17.95 13.39 2.23
CA LYS A 312 18.10 14.84 2.38
C LYS A 312 18.93 15.45 1.23
N TYR A 313 18.56 16.65 0.83
CA TYR A 313 19.31 17.37 -0.20
C TYR A 313 20.80 17.52 0.19
N GLY A 314 21.68 17.32 -0.78
CA GLY A 314 23.14 17.38 -0.57
C GLY A 314 23.76 16.07 -0.09
N THR A 315 22.97 15.10 0.38
CA THR A 315 23.45 13.76 0.73
C THR A 315 23.52 12.84 -0.48
N LEU A 316 23.87 11.58 -0.28
CA LEU A 316 23.97 10.58 -1.33
C LEU A 316 22.64 9.80 -1.43
N ASP A 317 22.16 9.61 -2.64
CA ASP A 317 21.06 8.68 -2.90
C ASP A 317 21.54 7.23 -2.75
N LEU A 318 20.97 6.51 -1.80
CA LEU A 318 21.34 5.12 -1.49
C LEU A 318 20.64 4.10 -2.40
N THR A 319 19.65 4.50 -3.20
CA THR A 319 18.87 3.60 -4.06
C THR A 319 19.71 2.75 -5.00
N PRO A 320 20.68 3.29 -5.74
CA PRO A 320 21.51 2.47 -6.63
C PRO A 320 22.37 1.44 -5.90
N PHE A 321 22.66 1.69 -4.63
CA PHE A 321 23.56 0.87 -3.82
C PHE A 321 22.82 -0.24 -3.08
N PHE A 322 21.61 0.00 -2.59
CA PHE A 322 20.85 -1.07 -1.93
C PHE A 322 20.12 -1.98 -2.91
N ALA A 323 19.74 -1.50 -4.10
CA ALA A 323 18.96 -2.25 -5.08
C ALA A 323 19.52 -3.65 -5.40
N PRO A 324 20.83 -3.83 -5.68
CA PRO A 324 21.38 -5.16 -5.94
C PRO A 324 21.35 -6.06 -4.69
N PHE A 325 21.56 -5.52 -3.48
CA PHE A 325 21.46 -6.29 -2.25
C PHE A 325 20.02 -6.71 -1.97
N TYR A 326 19.07 -5.81 -2.17
CA TYR A 326 17.65 -6.11 -2.01
C TYR A 326 17.22 -7.26 -2.95
N MET A 327 17.59 -7.17 -4.22
CA MET A 327 17.31 -8.19 -5.23
C MET A 327 17.91 -9.55 -4.83
N LEU A 328 19.16 -9.55 -4.35
CA LEU A 328 19.84 -10.76 -3.87
C LEU A 328 19.13 -11.35 -2.64
N PHE A 329 18.80 -10.53 -1.65
CA PHE A 329 18.14 -11.00 -0.42
C PHE A 329 16.75 -11.55 -0.69
N PHE A 330 16.00 -10.94 -1.60
CA PHE A 330 14.70 -11.46 -2.03
C PHE A 330 14.86 -12.88 -2.60
N GLY A 331 15.82 -13.08 -3.49
CA GLY A 331 16.14 -14.39 -4.06
C GLY A 331 16.55 -15.43 -3.03
N ILE A 332 17.35 -15.03 -2.03
CA ILE A 332 17.79 -15.88 -0.92
C ILE A 332 16.61 -16.29 -0.02
N CYS A 333 15.74 -15.34 0.33
CA CYS A 333 14.60 -15.59 1.21
C CYS A 333 13.58 -16.56 0.59
N LEU A 334 13.33 -16.45 -0.71
CA LEU A 334 12.38 -17.34 -1.39
C LEU A 334 13.01 -18.67 -1.77
N ASN A 335 14.28 -18.67 -2.14
CA ASN A 335 15.16 -19.82 -2.38
C ASN A 335 14.55 -21.03 -3.11
N ASP A 336 13.65 -20.81 -4.06
CA ASP A 336 13.02 -21.87 -4.84
C ASP A 336 12.82 -21.44 -6.30
N ALA A 337 13.42 -22.20 -7.24
CA ALA A 337 13.34 -21.88 -8.67
C ALA A 337 11.93 -22.06 -9.25
N GLY A 338 11.15 -22.98 -8.72
CA GLY A 338 9.77 -23.23 -9.17
C GLY A 338 8.86 -22.05 -8.83
N TYR A 339 8.94 -21.55 -7.60
CA TYR A 339 8.22 -20.34 -7.17
C TYR A 339 8.72 -19.10 -7.91
N GLY A 340 10.05 -18.98 -8.10
CA GLY A 340 10.64 -17.91 -8.89
C GLY A 340 10.09 -17.86 -10.31
N LEU A 341 9.94 -19.03 -10.96
CA LEU A 341 9.40 -19.13 -12.32
C LEU A 341 7.92 -18.69 -12.39
N ILE A 342 7.09 -19.10 -11.43
CA ILE A 342 5.68 -18.67 -11.37
C ILE A 342 5.60 -17.16 -11.25
N LEU A 343 6.37 -16.57 -10.32
CA LEU A 343 6.40 -15.10 -10.13
C LEU A 343 6.96 -14.38 -11.36
N LEU A 344 7.92 -14.99 -12.06
CA LEU A 344 8.50 -14.43 -13.29
C LEU A 344 7.46 -14.38 -14.42
N ILE A 345 6.71 -15.46 -14.61
CA ILE A 345 5.63 -15.53 -15.61
C ILE A 345 4.53 -14.51 -15.25
N ALA A 346 4.14 -14.41 -13.99
CA ALA A 346 3.15 -13.44 -13.52
C ALA A 346 3.64 -12.00 -13.73
N GLY A 347 4.91 -11.70 -13.42
CA GLY A 347 5.52 -10.40 -13.64
C GLY A 347 5.55 -10.01 -15.12
N ILE A 348 5.93 -10.93 -16.02
CA ILE A 348 5.92 -10.70 -17.47
C ILE A 348 4.49 -10.48 -17.98
N ALA A 349 3.50 -11.24 -17.49
CA ALA A 349 2.09 -11.05 -17.84
C ALA A 349 1.59 -9.66 -17.40
N MET A 350 1.97 -9.19 -16.20
CA MET A 350 1.68 -7.83 -15.73
C MET A 350 2.33 -6.76 -16.63
N LEU A 351 3.58 -6.96 -17.06
CA LEU A 351 4.26 -6.03 -17.98
C LEU A 351 3.59 -5.93 -19.34
N MET A 352 3.00 -7.04 -19.84
CA MET A 352 2.23 -7.02 -21.09
C MET A 352 0.91 -6.27 -20.95
N LYS A 353 0.27 -6.35 -19.77
CA LYS A 353 -1.01 -5.68 -19.49
C LYS A 353 -0.84 -4.20 -19.16
N PHE A 354 0.14 -3.84 -18.30
CA PHE A 354 0.38 -2.48 -17.84
C PHE A 354 1.63 -1.90 -18.47
N LYS A 355 1.46 -1.02 -19.46
CA LYS A 355 2.58 -0.43 -20.23
C LYS A 355 3.14 0.85 -19.63
N THR A 356 2.36 1.56 -18.80
CA THR A 356 2.70 2.86 -18.22
C THR A 356 2.28 2.95 -16.75
N GLY A 357 2.69 4.01 -16.07
CA GLY A 357 2.26 4.33 -14.71
C GLY A 357 2.96 3.55 -13.59
N MET A 358 2.40 3.65 -12.40
CA MET A 358 2.93 3.01 -11.17
C MET A 358 2.90 1.48 -11.26
N MET A 359 1.85 0.92 -11.87
CA MET A 359 1.70 -0.54 -12.04
C MET A 359 2.79 -1.14 -12.93
N ASN A 360 3.24 -0.42 -13.96
CA ASN A 360 4.37 -0.85 -14.79
C ASN A 360 5.66 -0.92 -13.98
N ARG A 361 5.95 0.06 -13.11
CA ARG A 361 7.12 0.04 -12.23
C ARG A 361 7.08 -1.12 -11.25
N ALA A 362 5.91 -1.38 -10.64
CA ALA A 362 5.69 -2.52 -9.76
C ALA A 362 5.89 -3.86 -10.48
N ALA A 363 5.41 -3.99 -11.71
CA ALA A 363 5.60 -5.18 -12.54
C ALA A 363 7.09 -5.41 -12.88
N TRP A 364 7.85 -4.36 -13.22
CA TRP A 364 9.31 -4.46 -13.41
C TRP A 364 10.03 -4.89 -12.13
N PHE A 365 9.65 -4.32 -10.98
CA PHE A 365 10.21 -4.69 -9.67
C PHE A 365 9.95 -6.18 -9.37
N ALA A 366 8.70 -6.63 -9.50
CA ALA A 366 8.33 -8.03 -9.29
C ALA A 366 9.10 -8.98 -10.23
N THR A 367 9.24 -8.61 -11.50
CA THR A 367 9.97 -9.38 -12.50
C THR A 367 11.46 -9.50 -12.16
N MET A 368 12.10 -8.42 -11.69
CA MET A 368 13.52 -8.43 -11.28
C MET A 368 13.73 -9.28 -10.03
N CYS A 369 12.85 -9.19 -9.04
CA CYS A 369 12.89 -10.02 -7.84
C CYS A 369 12.66 -11.50 -8.18
N ALA A 370 11.69 -11.80 -9.05
CA ALA A 370 11.40 -13.16 -9.51
C ALA A 370 12.58 -13.76 -10.31
N LEU A 371 13.24 -12.95 -11.14
CA LEU A 371 14.46 -13.38 -11.85
C LEU A 371 15.57 -13.76 -10.86
N SER A 372 15.81 -12.93 -9.84
CA SER A 372 16.79 -13.24 -8.79
C SER A 372 16.46 -14.54 -8.06
N THR A 373 15.18 -14.76 -7.72
CA THR A 373 14.71 -15.98 -7.07
C THR A 373 14.94 -17.22 -7.96
N THR A 374 14.60 -17.11 -9.24
CA THR A 374 14.80 -18.22 -10.18
C THR A 374 16.27 -18.58 -10.32
N LEU A 375 17.14 -17.59 -10.43
CA LEU A 375 18.58 -17.80 -10.53
C LEU A 375 19.17 -18.38 -9.25
N PHE A 376 18.79 -17.84 -8.08
CA PHE A 376 19.30 -18.30 -6.79
C PHE A 376 18.78 -19.69 -6.44
N GLY A 377 17.46 -19.94 -6.61
CA GLY A 377 16.87 -21.27 -6.42
C GLY A 377 17.46 -22.33 -7.36
N GLY A 378 17.73 -21.95 -8.60
CA GLY A 378 18.46 -22.82 -9.55
C GLY A 378 19.90 -23.10 -9.11
N PHE A 379 20.60 -22.11 -8.55
CA PHE A 379 21.95 -22.29 -7.99
C PHE A 379 21.96 -23.22 -6.79
N CYS A 380 20.95 -23.13 -5.91
CA CYS A 380 20.77 -24.00 -4.75
C CYS A 380 20.17 -25.38 -5.13
N GLY A 381 19.62 -25.52 -6.35
CA GLY A 381 19.00 -26.77 -6.81
C GLY A 381 17.67 -27.07 -6.14
N SER A 382 16.89 -26.07 -5.72
CA SER A 382 15.56 -26.22 -5.17
C SER A 382 14.49 -25.90 -6.21
N PHE A 383 13.53 -26.81 -6.39
CA PHE A 383 12.43 -26.66 -7.32
C PHE A 383 11.15 -27.25 -6.71
N PHE A 384 10.22 -26.41 -6.26
CA PHE A 384 9.03 -26.78 -5.46
C PHE A 384 9.36 -27.66 -4.26
N GLY A 385 10.45 -27.34 -3.55
CA GLY A 385 10.92 -28.13 -2.41
C GLY A 385 11.59 -29.45 -2.77
N LEU A 386 11.67 -29.81 -4.06
CA LEU A 386 12.40 -31.00 -4.53
C LEU A 386 13.87 -30.63 -4.78
N SER A 387 14.78 -31.53 -4.46
CA SER A 387 16.21 -31.39 -4.76
C SER A 387 16.51 -31.74 -6.21
N LEU A 388 16.93 -30.77 -7.04
CA LEU A 388 17.34 -30.99 -8.41
C LEU A 388 18.59 -31.90 -8.51
N GLY A 389 19.35 -32.05 -7.43
CA GLY A 389 20.51 -32.94 -7.37
C GLY A 389 20.15 -34.43 -7.54
N GLU A 390 18.93 -34.83 -7.18
CA GLU A 390 18.43 -36.17 -7.37
C GLU A 390 18.13 -36.46 -8.86
N PHE A 391 17.70 -35.46 -9.60
CA PHE A 391 17.39 -35.55 -11.03
C PHE A 391 18.62 -35.37 -11.92
N PHE A 392 19.61 -34.58 -11.46
CA PHE A 392 20.84 -34.30 -12.22
C PHE A 392 22.10 -34.61 -11.40
N PRO A 393 22.45 -35.88 -11.19
CA PRO A 393 23.56 -36.32 -10.33
C PRO A 393 24.96 -35.85 -10.82
N GLY A 394 25.06 -35.32 -12.05
CA GLY A 394 26.31 -34.79 -12.60
C GLY A 394 26.58 -33.31 -12.28
N VAL A 395 25.60 -32.59 -11.73
CA VAL A 395 25.69 -31.17 -11.40
C VAL A 395 25.83 -31.00 -9.89
N LYS A 396 26.89 -30.28 -9.45
CA LYS A 396 27.05 -29.95 -8.04
C LYS A 396 26.29 -28.66 -7.75
N PHE A 397 25.19 -28.78 -7.03
CA PHE A 397 24.45 -27.65 -6.50
C PHE A 397 25.04 -27.15 -5.18
N PHE A 398 24.77 -25.89 -4.86
CA PHE A 398 25.19 -25.30 -3.59
C PHE A 398 24.38 -25.89 -2.43
N ASP A 399 25.06 -26.41 -1.39
CA ASP A 399 24.39 -26.92 -0.18
C ASP A 399 23.90 -25.74 0.67
N PHE A 400 22.62 -25.37 0.47
CA PHE A 400 21.99 -24.29 1.21
C PHE A 400 21.89 -24.59 2.70
N GLN A 401 21.55 -25.83 3.08
CA GLN A 401 21.35 -26.18 4.50
C GLN A 401 22.65 -26.21 5.29
N GLY A 402 23.73 -26.77 4.70
CA GLY A 402 25.00 -26.95 5.39
C GLY A 402 25.91 -25.72 5.41
N GLN A 403 25.88 -24.89 4.36
CA GLN A 403 26.87 -23.82 4.17
C GLN A 403 26.28 -22.42 4.23
N PHE A 404 24.99 -22.24 3.96
CA PHE A 404 24.43 -20.90 3.74
C PHE A 404 24.39 -20.03 5.00
N PHE A 405 24.36 -20.61 6.20
CA PHE A 405 24.47 -19.82 7.45
C PHE A 405 25.72 -18.92 7.45
N SER A 406 26.89 -19.50 7.12
CA SER A 406 28.13 -18.73 7.05
C SER A 406 28.12 -17.71 5.90
N TRP A 407 27.51 -18.06 4.75
CA TRP A 407 27.38 -17.14 3.63
C TRP A 407 26.41 -15.99 3.92
N ALA A 408 25.31 -16.22 4.64
CA ALA A 408 24.39 -15.17 5.05
C ALA A 408 25.08 -14.14 5.94
N LEU A 409 25.89 -14.61 6.91
CA LEU A 409 26.71 -13.74 7.75
C LEU A 409 27.74 -12.94 6.94
N ALA A 410 28.41 -13.60 5.98
CA ALA A 410 29.40 -12.93 5.15
C ALA A 410 28.78 -11.85 4.25
N ILE A 411 27.66 -12.15 3.59
CA ILE A 411 26.93 -11.18 2.76
C ILE A 411 26.45 -10.01 3.62
N GLY A 412 25.94 -10.29 4.83
CA GLY A 412 25.55 -9.28 5.78
C GLY A 412 26.71 -8.37 6.20
N MET A 413 27.86 -8.98 6.53
CA MET A 413 29.07 -8.23 6.86
C MET A 413 29.57 -7.36 5.67
N ILE A 414 29.51 -7.88 4.45
CA ILE A 414 29.84 -7.12 3.23
C ILE A 414 28.93 -5.90 3.10
N GLN A 415 27.61 -6.07 3.31
CA GLN A 415 26.67 -4.97 3.24
C GLN A 415 26.90 -3.92 4.33
N ILE A 416 27.19 -4.33 5.58
CA ILE A 416 27.52 -3.43 6.68
C ILE A 416 28.77 -2.63 6.36
N LEU A 417 29.87 -3.31 5.95
CA LEU A 417 31.12 -2.65 5.55
C LEU A 417 30.91 -1.68 4.40
N PHE A 418 30.11 -2.08 3.42
CA PHE A 418 29.77 -1.22 2.28
C PHE A 418 28.96 0.01 2.73
N GLY A 419 27.97 -0.15 3.61
CA GLY A 419 27.21 0.95 4.22
C GLY A 419 28.12 1.93 4.97
N LEU A 420 29.04 1.41 5.82
CA LEU A 420 30.01 2.23 6.53
C LEU A 420 30.97 2.97 5.59
N ALA A 421 31.41 2.33 4.51
CA ALA A 421 32.25 2.98 3.50
C ALA A 421 31.51 4.15 2.81
N LEU A 422 30.22 3.96 2.50
CA LEU A 422 29.38 5.04 1.96
C LEU A 422 29.19 6.17 2.97
N ASN A 423 29.02 5.86 4.25
CA ASN A 423 28.92 6.85 5.33
C ASN A 423 30.20 7.69 5.43
N VAL A 424 31.36 7.04 5.44
CA VAL A 424 32.67 7.74 5.44
C VAL A 424 32.78 8.64 4.21
N TYR A 425 32.46 8.14 3.01
CA TYR A 425 32.48 8.92 1.78
C TYR A 425 31.55 10.15 1.85
N MET A 426 30.32 9.95 2.34
CA MET A 426 29.32 11.00 2.46
C MET A 426 29.75 12.06 3.48
N THR A 427 30.26 11.63 4.65
CA THR A 427 30.75 12.51 5.71
C THR A 427 31.91 13.38 5.21
N ILE A 428 32.85 12.78 4.47
CA ILE A 428 33.98 13.53 3.88
C ILE A 428 33.45 14.60 2.90
N ARG A 429 32.46 14.26 2.08
CA ARG A 429 31.93 15.14 1.05
C ARG A 429 31.09 16.27 1.61
N CYS A 430 30.25 16.00 2.62
CA CYS A 430 29.30 16.95 3.17
C CYS A 430 29.89 17.82 4.30
N PHE A 431 30.68 17.21 5.18
CA PHE A 431 31.19 17.87 6.41
C PHE A 431 32.72 18.02 6.44
N GLY A 432 33.41 17.35 5.54
CA GLY A 432 34.88 17.40 5.45
C GLY A 432 35.56 16.28 6.24
N VAL A 433 36.87 16.10 5.95
CA VAL A 433 37.69 14.98 6.44
C VAL A 433 37.77 14.90 7.97
N LYS A 434 37.68 16.06 8.65
CA LYS A 434 37.80 16.10 10.13
C LYS A 434 36.65 15.38 10.86
N TYR A 435 35.50 15.24 10.23
CA TYR A 435 34.30 14.62 10.83
C TYR A 435 34.22 13.12 10.61
N CYS A 436 35.04 12.55 9.72
CA CYS A 436 34.96 11.13 9.37
C CYS A 436 35.86 10.20 10.19
N TYR A 437 36.76 10.72 11.05
CA TYR A 437 37.78 9.90 11.73
C TYR A 437 37.17 8.79 12.60
N SER A 438 36.09 9.05 13.32
CA SER A 438 35.42 8.04 14.13
C SER A 438 34.83 6.90 13.28
N ASN A 439 34.12 7.25 12.20
CA ASN A 439 33.51 6.27 11.28
C ASN A 439 34.58 5.50 10.50
N LEU A 440 35.65 6.18 10.10
CA LEU A 440 36.82 5.55 9.45
C LEU A 440 37.53 4.56 10.40
N GLY A 441 37.72 4.94 11.66
CA GLY A 441 38.29 4.06 12.69
C GLY A 441 37.46 2.79 12.88
N TRP A 442 36.12 2.93 12.95
CA TRP A 442 35.21 1.79 13.04
C TRP A 442 35.24 0.90 11.79
N LEU A 443 35.27 1.49 10.60
CA LEU A 443 35.42 0.76 9.33
C LEU A 443 36.71 -0.06 9.30
N ILE A 444 37.86 0.50 9.75
CA ILE A 444 39.15 -0.20 9.79
C ILE A 444 39.09 -1.38 10.76
N VAL A 445 38.53 -1.19 11.96
CA VAL A 445 38.37 -2.26 12.97
C VAL A 445 37.55 -3.41 12.41
N LEU A 446 36.38 -3.11 11.82
CA LEU A 446 35.50 -4.14 11.27
C LEU A 446 36.12 -4.84 10.04
N LEU A 447 36.77 -4.10 9.15
CA LEU A 447 37.43 -4.67 8.00
C LEU A 447 38.57 -5.60 8.44
N ALA A 448 39.40 -5.19 9.42
CA ALA A 448 40.44 -6.02 9.96
C ALA A 448 39.87 -7.29 10.63
N GLY A 449 38.81 -7.16 11.43
CA GLY A 449 38.14 -8.29 12.09
C GLY A 449 37.53 -9.27 11.07
N SER A 450 36.84 -8.77 10.03
CA SER A 450 36.22 -9.60 9.00
C SER A 450 37.25 -10.34 8.13
N LEU A 451 38.37 -9.72 7.82
CA LEU A 451 39.46 -10.35 7.05
C LEU A 451 40.23 -11.38 7.89
N ALA A 452 40.52 -11.10 9.17
CA ALA A 452 41.31 -11.97 10.02
C ALA A 452 40.54 -13.14 10.64
N ALA A 453 39.25 -12.96 10.94
CA ALA A 453 38.39 -13.97 11.57
C ALA A 453 37.27 -14.48 10.66
N GLY A 454 36.66 -13.62 9.86
CA GLY A 454 35.52 -13.96 9.02
C GLY A 454 35.89 -14.86 7.82
N LEU A 455 36.97 -14.57 7.11
CA LEU A 455 37.40 -15.39 5.97
C LEU A 455 37.79 -16.83 6.37
N PRO A 456 38.59 -17.07 7.44
CA PRO A 456 38.89 -18.42 7.89
C PRO A 456 37.67 -19.20 8.37
N MET A 457 36.67 -18.51 8.92
CA MET A 457 35.41 -19.13 9.37
C MET A 457 34.59 -19.67 8.21
N MET A 458 34.67 -19.04 7.02
CA MET A 458 34.00 -19.53 5.82
C MET A 458 34.74 -20.70 5.17
N ASN A 459 36.06 -20.62 5.08
CA ASN A 459 36.89 -21.68 4.55
C ASN A 459 38.31 -21.57 5.13
N GLU A 460 38.79 -22.66 5.72
CA GLU A 460 40.11 -22.75 6.32
C GLU A 460 41.26 -22.44 5.33
N LYS A 461 41.01 -22.56 4.02
CA LYS A 461 41.98 -22.25 2.98
C LYS A 461 42.07 -20.76 2.62
N TRP A 462 41.10 -19.95 3.07
CA TRP A 462 41.02 -18.50 2.74
C TRP A 462 41.75 -17.63 3.77
N VAL A 463 42.82 -18.14 4.32
CA VAL A 463 43.68 -17.40 5.25
C VAL A 463 44.62 -16.52 4.46
N ILE A 464 44.62 -15.20 4.72
CA ILE A 464 45.56 -14.27 4.10
C ILE A 464 46.94 -14.46 4.75
N PRO A 465 47.98 -14.84 4.00
CA PRO A 465 49.33 -14.99 4.53
C PRO A 465 49.82 -13.68 5.19
N GLY A 466 50.13 -13.72 6.47
CA GLY A 466 50.63 -12.55 7.20
C GLY A 466 49.55 -11.67 7.84
N PHE A 467 48.22 -11.94 7.63
CA PHE A 467 47.14 -11.21 8.26
C PHE A 467 46.16 -12.18 8.93
N THR A 468 46.59 -12.74 10.06
CA THR A 468 45.78 -13.62 10.91
C THR A 468 45.42 -12.92 12.22
N ALA A 469 44.45 -13.43 12.96
CA ALA A 469 44.04 -12.87 14.26
C ALA A 469 45.16 -12.75 15.29
N SER A 470 46.29 -13.48 15.09
CA SER A 470 47.47 -13.42 15.93
C SER A 470 48.63 -12.59 15.31
N SER A 471 48.45 -12.00 14.10
CA SER A 471 49.53 -11.28 13.42
C SER A 471 49.73 -9.86 13.99
N PRO A 472 50.97 -9.35 14.01
CA PRO A 472 51.25 -7.98 14.45
C PRO A 472 50.52 -6.93 13.55
N ALA A 473 50.30 -7.23 12.28
CA ALA A 473 49.59 -6.35 11.35
C ALA A 473 48.09 -6.19 11.75
N PHE A 474 47.45 -7.25 12.25
CA PHE A 474 46.08 -7.20 12.76
C PHE A 474 45.97 -6.29 13.99
N PHE A 475 46.86 -6.47 14.98
CA PHE A 475 46.89 -5.64 16.18
C PHE A 475 47.20 -4.17 15.85
N ALA A 476 48.10 -3.91 14.89
CA ALA A 476 48.39 -2.57 14.43
C ALA A 476 47.14 -1.90 13.77
N ALA A 477 46.42 -2.62 12.93
CA ALA A 477 45.17 -2.11 12.31
C ALA A 477 44.09 -1.81 13.35
N ILE A 478 43.86 -2.71 14.32
CA ILE A 478 42.92 -2.46 15.42
C ILE A 478 43.40 -1.29 16.28
N GLY A 479 44.69 -1.21 16.61
CA GLY A 479 45.24 -0.11 17.39
C GLY A 479 45.05 1.25 16.72
N VAL A 480 45.28 1.35 15.41
CA VAL A 480 45.02 2.57 14.61
C VAL A 480 43.54 2.91 14.60
N GLY A 481 42.68 1.93 14.31
CA GLY A 481 41.23 2.15 14.31
C GLY A 481 40.68 2.62 15.64
N MET A 482 41.12 1.98 16.74
CA MET A 482 40.76 2.38 18.11
C MET A 482 41.28 3.78 18.47
N ALA A 483 42.51 4.10 18.07
CA ALA A 483 43.08 5.44 18.30
C ALA A 483 42.27 6.52 17.56
N LEU A 484 41.87 6.28 16.33
CA LEU A 484 41.01 7.19 15.58
C LEU A 484 39.64 7.39 16.25
N MET A 485 39.05 6.33 16.77
CA MET A 485 37.73 6.39 17.44
C MET A 485 37.81 7.08 18.80
N LEU A 486 38.84 6.80 19.62
CA LEU A 486 38.92 7.31 20.96
C LEU A 486 39.49 8.72 21.06
N LEU A 487 40.49 9.04 20.21
CA LEU A 487 41.20 10.32 20.29
C LEU A 487 40.61 11.41 19.38
N LEU A 488 40.03 11.01 18.22
CA LEU A 488 39.57 11.95 17.19
C LEU A 488 38.05 11.89 16.99
N ASN A 489 37.32 11.53 18.04
CA ASN A 489 35.86 11.35 17.97
C ASN A 489 35.09 12.68 17.79
N THR A 490 35.54 13.77 18.39
CA THR A 490 34.86 15.08 18.29
C THR A 490 35.58 16.01 17.31
N PRO A 491 34.90 16.44 16.21
CA PRO A 491 35.45 17.43 15.31
C PRO A 491 35.35 18.82 15.96
N GLY A 492 36.46 19.40 16.30
CA GLY A 492 36.49 20.73 16.91
C GLY A 492 37.57 20.87 17.98
N LYS A 493 37.48 21.79 18.87
CA LYS A 493 38.52 22.11 19.82
C LYS A 493 38.78 20.94 20.78
N PHE A 494 40.07 20.55 20.95
CA PHE A 494 40.56 19.68 22.00
C PHE A 494 40.25 20.31 23.37
N HIS A 495 39.03 20.14 23.87
CA HIS A 495 38.63 20.79 25.12
C HIS A 495 39.01 20.02 26.36
N ASN A 496 38.90 18.71 26.34
CA ASN A 496 39.40 17.84 27.43
C ASN A 496 39.63 16.43 26.89
N PRO A 497 40.86 15.88 26.90
CA PRO A 497 41.14 14.56 26.39
C PRO A 497 40.36 13.45 27.12
N LEU A 498 40.07 13.61 28.42
CA LEU A 498 39.27 12.68 29.22
C LEU A 498 37.81 12.59 28.75
N LEU A 499 37.20 13.72 28.43
CA LEU A 499 35.82 13.74 27.87
C LEU A 499 35.75 13.11 26.48
N ASN A 500 36.79 13.31 25.68
CA ASN A 500 36.89 12.74 24.35
C ASN A 500 37.06 11.20 24.39
N ILE A 501 37.87 10.70 25.30
CA ILE A 501 38.00 9.27 25.53
C ILE A 501 36.71 8.67 26.09
N GLY A 502 36.01 9.35 27.00
CA GLY A 502 34.74 8.90 27.54
C GLY A 502 33.64 8.80 26.47
N SER A 503 33.51 9.82 25.61
CA SER A 503 32.56 9.80 24.50
C SER A 503 32.94 8.76 23.43
N GLY A 504 34.23 8.59 23.16
CA GLY A 504 34.73 7.56 22.25
C GLY A 504 34.44 6.14 22.74
N LEU A 505 34.59 5.89 24.05
CA LEU A 505 34.27 4.61 24.67
C LEU A 505 32.76 4.32 24.61
N TRP A 506 31.93 5.33 24.82
CA TRP A 506 30.48 5.22 24.68
C TRP A 506 30.08 4.89 23.24
N ASN A 507 30.70 5.56 22.27
CA ASN A 507 30.45 5.27 20.84
C ASN A 507 30.93 3.88 20.45
N LEU A 508 32.07 3.42 20.98
CA LEU A 508 32.55 2.06 20.76
C LEU A 508 31.57 1.02 21.29
N TYR A 509 31.06 1.21 22.52
CA TYR A 509 30.04 0.34 23.09
C TYR A 509 28.79 0.27 22.23
N ASN A 510 28.26 1.42 21.79
CA ASN A 510 27.07 1.48 20.92
C ASN A 510 27.31 0.82 19.57
N ASN A 511 28.50 0.99 18.99
CA ASN A 511 28.86 0.39 17.71
C ASN A 511 28.98 -1.13 17.81
N ILE A 512 29.59 -1.67 18.89
CA ILE A 512 29.69 -3.12 19.13
C ILE A 512 28.30 -3.72 19.34
N THR A 513 27.47 -3.10 20.18
CA THR A 513 26.11 -3.56 20.45
C THR A 513 25.24 -3.50 19.20
N GLY A 514 25.38 -2.41 18.44
CA GLY A 514 24.71 -2.23 17.14
C GLY A 514 25.12 -3.30 16.13
N LEU A 515 26.44 -3.56 15.99
CA LEU A 515 26.95 -4.60 15.10
C LEU A 515 26.40 -5.99 15.45
N LEU A 516 26.38 -6.34 16.75
CA LEU A 516 25.83 -7.62 17.19
C LEU A 516 24.36 -7.76 16.78
N SER A 517 23.56 -6.71 16.99
CA SER A 517 22.15 -6.66 16.55
C SER A 517 22.02 -6.79 15.04
N ASP A 518 22.84 -6.05 14.30
CA ASP A 518 22.80 -6.05 12.83
C ASP A 518 23.17 -7.44 12.27
N VAL A 519 24.24 -8.06 12.78
CA VAL A 519 24.68 -9.42 12.38
C VAL A 519 23.59 -10.46 12.66
N LEU A 520 22.94 -10.41 13.83
CA LEU A 520 21.83 -11.30 14.17
C LEU A 520 20.65 -11.12 13.20
N SER A 521 20.41 -9.91 12.70
CA SER A 521 19.36 -9.63 11.72
C SER A 521 19.60 -10.32 10.38
N TYR A 522 20.85 -10.54 9.95
CA TYR A 522 21.15 -11.26 8.69
C TYR A 522 20.96 -12.77 8.78
N ILE A 523 21.01 -13.36 9.99
CA ILE A 523 20.68 -14.78 10.20
C ILE A 523 19.22 -15.08 9.79
N ARG A 524 18.35 -14.10 9.85
CA ARG A 524 16.96 -14.21 9.45
C ARG A 524 16.80 -14.58 7.96
N LEU A 525 17.70 -14.11 7.08
CA LEU A 525 17.67 -14.49 5.66
C LEU A 525 17.79 -16.00 5.48
N PHE A 526 18.73 -16.60 6.23
CA PHE A 526 18.89 -18.06 6.23
C PHE A 526 17.65 -18.77 6.80
N ALA A 527 17.16 -18.31 7.95
CA ALA A 527 16.02 -18.93 8.62
C ALA A 527 14.76 -18.95 7.76
N ILE A 528 14.50 -17.85 7.02
CA ILE A 528 13.32 -17.71 6.15
C ILE A 528 13.46 -18.59 4.90
N GLY A 529 14.62 -18.54 4.22
CA GLY A 529 14.88 -19.38 3.06
C GLY A 529 14.82 -20.88 3.39
N LEU A 530 15.34 -21.26 4.55
CA LEU A 530 15.23 -22.64 5.05
C LEU A 530 13.78 -23.01 5.34
N SER A 531 13.03 -22.14 6.03
CA SER A 531 11.63 -22.40 6.40
C SER A 531 10.73 -22.63 5.18
N GLY A 532 10.87 -21.80 4.14
CA GLY A 532 10.11 -21.93 2.89
C GLY A 532 10.39 -23.26 2.18
N GLY A 533 11.66 -23.67 2.10
CA GLY A 533 12.06 -24.93 1.50
C GLY A 533 11.58 -26.15 2.28
N VAL A 534 11.72 -26.12 3.63
CA VAL A 534 11.23 -27.20 4.51
C VAL A 534 9.71 -27.34 4.42
N LEU A 535 8.97 -26.22 4.41
CA LEU A 535 7.52 -26.25 4.29
C LEU A 535 7.06 -26.85 2.95
N ALA A 536 7.73 -26.51 1.85
CA ALA A 536 7.48 -27.12 0.55
C ALA A 536 7.70 -28.64 0.56
N LEU A 537 8.80 -29.11 1.19
CA LEU A 537 9.09 -30.53 1.36
C LEU A 537 8.02 -31.25 2.19
N VAL A 538 7.53 -30.61 3.26
CA VAL A 538 6.46 -31.16 4.11
C VAL A 538 5.18 -31.35 3.31
N PHE A 539 4.77 -30.37 2.48
CA PHE A 539 3.59 -30.52 1.63
C PHE A 539 3.75 -31.59 0.59
N ASN A 540 4.95 -31.79 0.01
CA ASN A 540 5.24 -32.87 -0.90
C ASN A 540 5.11 -34.24 -0.21
N SER A 541 5.72 -34.38 0.97
CA SER A 541 5.65 -35.62 1.76
C SER A 541 4.23 -35.96 2.22
N LEU A 542 3.47 -34.91 2.59
CA LEU A 542 2.08 -35.05 3.01
C LEU A 542 1.20 -35.51 1.84
N ALA A 543 1.37 -34.91 0.66
CA ALA A 543 0.66 -35.29 -0.54
C ALA A 543 0.95 -36.76 -0.92
N GLU A 544 2.19 -37.20 -0.78
CA GLU A 544 2.59 -38.57 -1.04
C GLU A 544 2.03 -39.55 0.00
N GLY A 545 2.01 -39.19 1.29
CA GLY A 545 1.50 -39.99 2.38
C GLY A 545 -0.02 -40.24 2.35
N PHE A 546 -0.79 -39.35 1.72
CA PHE A 546 -2.23 -39.56 1.54
C PHE A 546 -2.61 -40.46 0.36
N VAL A 547 -1.65 -40.87 -0.45
CA VAL A 547 -1.91 -41.76 -1.59
C VAL A 547 -1.98 -43.24 -1.11
N PRO A 548 -3.09 -43.98 -1.32
CA PRO A 548 -3.17 -45.40 -0.95
C PRO A 548 -2.14 -46.24 -1.72
N GLU A 549 -1.46 -47.14 -1.02
CA GLU A 549 -0.50 -48.06 -1.64
C GLU A 549 -1.17 -48.92 -2.73
N GLY A 550 -0.56 -48.98 -3.92
CA GLY A 550 -1.09 -49.75 -5.05
C GLY A 550 -2.15 -49.04 -5.88
N SER A 551 -2.46 -47.74 -5.60
CA SER A 551 -3.43 -46.99 -6.37
C SER A 551 -2.92 -46.65 -7.78
N GLY A 552 -3.83 -46.66 -8.76
CA GLY A 552 -3.52 -46.26 -10.15
C GLY A 552 -3.16 -44.77 -10.27
N ILE A 553 -2.47 -44.38 -11.36
CA ILE A 553 -1.97 -43.01 -11.63
C ILE A 553 -3.08 -41.97 -11.50
N VAL A 554 -4.30 -42.25 -11.94
CA VAL A 554 -5.44 -41.32 -11.89
C VAL A 554 -5.83 -40.98 -10.46
N VAL A 555 -5.91 -41.98 -9.56
CA VAL A 555 -6.23 -41.78 -8.14
C VAL A 555 -5.10 -40.98 -7.45
N ARG A 556 -3.85 -41.30 -7.79
CA ARG A 556 -2.68 -40.61 -7.30
C ARG A 556 -2.73 -39.12 -7.64
N ILE A 557 -2.98 -38.78 -8.90
CA ILE A 557 -3.12 -37.36 -9.34
C ILE A 557 -4.30 -36.68 -8.64
N LEU A 558 -5.46 -37.36 -8.55
CA LEU A 558 -6.67 -36.78 -7.95
C LEU A 558 -6.49 -36.43 -6.46
N VAL A 559 -5.72 -37.25 -5.73
CA VAL A 559 -5.44 -37.02 -4.29
C VAL A 559 -4.31 -36.01 -4.09
N MET A 560 -3.21 -36.12 -4.85
CA MET A 560 -2.04 -35.27 -4.68
C MET A 560 -2.29 -33.82 -5.16
N LEU A 561 -2.97 -33.65 -6.31
CA LEU A 561 -3.11 -32.34 -6.95
C LEU A 561 -3.76 -31.26 -6.05
N PRO A 562 -4.89 -31.51 -5.37
CA PRO A 562 -5.48 -30.52 -4.46
C PRO A 562 -4.56 -30.17 -3.29
N ILE A 563 -3.89 -31.17 -2.69
CA ILE A 563 -2.99 -30.96 -1.55
C ILE A 563 -1.79 -30.12 -1.98
N LEU A 564 -1.17 -30.45 -3.11
CA LEU A 564 -0.03 -29.69 -3.65
C LEU A 564 -0.44 -28.27 -4.05
N LEU A 565 -1.60 -28.11 -4.72
CA LEU A 565 -2.07 -26.80 -5.16
C LEU A 565 -2.30 -25.87 -3.97
N ILE A 566 -3.01 -26.35 -2.94
CA ILE A 566 -3.30 -25.58 -1.74
C ILE A 566 -2.01 -25.34 -0.94
N GLY A 567 -1.22 -26.39 -0.70
CA GLY A 567 0.00 -26.31 0.10
C GLY A 567 1.05 -25.39 -0.51
N HIS A 568 1.38 -25.58 -1.79
CA HIS A 568 2.33 -24.70 -2.48
C HIS A 568 1.76 -23.31 -2.71
N GLY A 569 0.44 -23.14 -2.90
CA GLY A 569 -0.20 -21.84 -3.00
C GLY A 569 -0.03 -21.02 -1.73
N ILE A 570 -0.31 -21.62 -0.56
CA ILE A 570 -0.13 -20.99 0.75
C ILE A 570 1.37 -20.68 0.98
N ASN A 571 2.25 -21.65 0.71
CA ASN A 571 3.68 -21.46 0.90
C ASN A 571 4.24 -20.34 0.00
N LEU A 572 3.86 -20.31 -1.29
CA LEU A 572 4.25 -19.25 -2.21
C LEU A 572 3.80 -17.88 -1.72
N PHE A 573 2.55 -17.75 -1.27
CA PHE A 573 2.01 -16.48 -0.76
C PHE A 573 2.77 -16.01 0.48
N MET A 574 2.91 -16.87 1.50
CA MET A 574 3.61 -16.54 2.75
C MET A 574 5.09 -16.25 2.52
N SER A 575 5.76 -17.06 1.69
CA SER A 575 7.19 -16.87 1.38
C SER A 575 7.44 -15.61 0.55
N THR A 576 6.54 -15.25 -0.37
CA THR A 576 6.65 -14.02 -1.17
C THR A 576 6.55 -12.78 -0.29
N ILE A 577 5.55 -12.73 0.62
CA ILE A 577 5.41 -11.62 1.58
C ILE A 577 6.65 -11.53 2.47
N SER A 578 7.10 -12.65 3.03
CA SER A 578 8.29 -12.69 3.88
C SER A 578 9.54 -12.22 3.13
N SER A 579 9.72 -12.66 1.86
CA SER A 579 10.84 -12.26 1.01
C SER A 579 10.79 -10.80 0.57
N PHE A 580 9.64 -10.14 0.63
CA PHE A 580 9.49 -8.70 0.43
C PHE A 580 9.82 -7.91 1.69
N VAL A 581 9.19 -8.26 2.82
CA VAL A 581 9.26 -7.50 4.08
C VAL A 581 10.64 -7.56 4.73
N HIS A 582 11.29 -8.72 4.73
CA HIS A 582 12.54 -8.88 5.46
C HIS A 582 13.74 -8.20 4.80
N PRO A 583 13.97 -8.27 3.47
CA PRO A 583 14.97 -7.45 2.80
C PRO A 583 14.69 -5.95 2.93
N MET A 584 13.43 -5.53 2.92
CA MET A 584 13.04 -4.14 3.15
C MET A 584 13.50 -3.66 4.54
N ARG A 585 13.27 -4.46 5.58
CA ARG A 585 13.74 -4.16 6.92
C ARG A 585 15.28 -4.08 6.99
N LEU A 586 16.00 -5.04 6.39
CA LEU A 586 17.47 -5.02 6.36
C LEU A 586 18.00 -3.76 5.65
N THR A 587 17.30 -3.28 4.64
CA THR A 587 17.66 -2.05 3.94
C THR A 587 17.43 -0.82 4.84
N PHE A 588 16.27 -0.70 5.49
CA PHE A 588 15.89 0.51 6.22
C PHE A 588 16.51 0.60 7.63
N VAL A 589 16.60 -0.53 8.33
CA VAL A 589 17.08 -0.53 9.71
C VAL A 589 18.60 -0.71 9.77
N GLU A 590 19.14 -1.70 9.06
CA GLU A 590 20.54 -2.04 9.15
C GLU A 590 21.40 -1.24 8.16
N PHE A 591 21.03 -1.24 6.85
CA PHE A 591 21.87 -0.58 5.83
C PHE A 591 21.80 0.95 5.92
N TYR A 592 20.62 1.55 6.01
CA TYR A 592 20.46 3.01 6.07
C TYR A 592 21.11 3.60 7.33
N LYS A 593 20.98 2.93 8.48
CA LYS A 593 21.65 3.31 9.73
C LYS A 593 23.17 3.34 9.55
N ASN A 594 23.75 2.27 8.99
CA ASN A 594 25.19 2.16 8.79
C ASN A 594 25.70 3.12 7.70
N ALA A 595 24.88 3.41 6.68
CA ALA A 595 25.20 4.37 5.62
C ALA A 595 25.01 5.84 6.04
N GLY A 596 24.46 6.12 7.23
CA GLY A 596 24.23 7.49 7.72
C GLY A 596 23.14 8.22 6.95
N PHE A 597 22.02 7.54 6.65
CA PHE A 597 20.90 8.12 5.94
C PHE A 597 20.22 9.21 6.74
N GLU A 598 20.06 10.39 6.12
CA GLU A 598 19.25 11.51 6.64
C GLU A 598 18.02 11.68 5.75
N MET A 599 16.85 11.86 6.38
CA MET A 599 15.59 12.02 5.65
C MET A 599 15.44 13.42 5.07
N ALA A 600 14.84 13.51 3.89
CA ALA A 600 14.41 14.79 3.33
C ALA A 600 13.22 15.33 4.10
N SER A 601 13.18 16.65 4.26
CA SER A 601 12.04 17.34 4.85
C SER A 601 10.86 17.43 3.87
N ARG A 602 11.14 17.43 2.55
CA ARG A 602 10.14 17.67 1.50
C ARG A 602 10.54 17.01 0.17
N ASN A 603 9.55 16.49 -0.54
CA ASN A 603 9.68 16.04 -1.92
C ASN A 603 9.56 17.22 -2.89
N PHE A 604 10.17 17.12 -4.06
CA PHE A 604 9.99 18.09 -5.13
C PHE A 604 8.67 17.78 -5.86
N GLU A 605 7.72 18.68 -5.75
CA GLU A 605 6.38 18.60 -6.35
C GLU A 605 6.12 19.84 -7.20
N PRO A 606 6.56 19.85 -8.46
CA PRO A 606 6.36 21.01 -9.32
C PRO A 606 4.88 21.22 -9.60
N LEU A 607 4.46 22.48 -9.64
CA LEU A 607 3.13 22.86 -10.11
C LEU A 607 2.98 22.38 -11.56
N LYS A 608 1.99 21.54 -11.84
CA LYS A 608 1.69 21.01 -13.16
C LYS A 608 0.20 21.06 -13.42
N ASN A 609 -0.15 21.14 -14.70
CA ASN A 609 -1.52 20.85 -15.10
C ASN A 609 -1.80 19.37 -14.86
N GLU A 610 -2.93 19.06 -14.23
CA GLU A 610 -3.34 17.68 -13.91
C GLU A 610 -3.52 16.83 -15.17
N ASN A 611 -3.85 17.45 -16.29
CA ASN A 611 -4.03 16.77 -17.58
C ASN A 611 -2.71 16.21 -18.17
N ASP A 612 -1.53 16.67 -17.69
CA ASP A 612 -0.23 16.21 -18.17
C ASP A 612 0.27 14.96 -17.41
N ASN A 613 -0.49 14.44 -16.47
CA ASN A 613 -0.11 13.28 -15.63
C ASN A 613 -0.62 11.92 -16.16
N GLU A 614 -1.28 11.83 -17.29
CA GLU A 614 -1.66 10.55 -17.95
C GLU A 614 -0.55 10.05 -18.94
#